data_15360c45b0a4266bd09cd7082d050368
#
_entry.id   15360c45b0a4266bd09cd7082d050368
#
_cell.length_a   1.000
_cell.length_b   1.000
_cell.length_c   1.000
_cell.angle_alpha   90.00
_cell.angle_beta   90.00
_cell.angle_gamma   90.00
#
_symmetry.space_group_name_H-M   'P 1'
#
loop_
_entity.id
_entity.type
_entity.pdbx_description
1 polymer ?
#
loop_
_entity_poly.entity_id
_entity_poly.type
_entity_poly.pdbx_seq_one_letter_code
_entity_poly.pdbx_strand_id
1 'polypeptide(L)'
;MPKGRLEAFSDAVIAVLITIMVLELHIPAGTDWHALGHELPVLLAYVLSFVYLGTYWNNHHHMLAAVSRVNGAGLWANLHLLFWLSLIPFTTAWMSEHRFPTIPTAVYGIVLFAAAVAYLILQTTLIRAEGEHSRLRVALGSDVKGKVTTLLYCFGIAFSFVEGWLGLAVYVAVALVWLVPDPRVERHLTTAPAEPSE
;
A
#
# COMPACT_ATOMS: atom_id res chain seq x y z
N MET A 1 -7.96 -21.07 9.81
CA MET A 1 -7.56 -20.06 10.82
C MET A 1 -8.69 -19.05 10.94
N PRO A 2 -9.07 -18.60 12.15
CA PRO A 2 -10.05 -17.54 12.29
C PRO A 2 -9.59 -16.26 11.57
N LYS A 3 -10.48 -15.63 10.79
CA LYS A 3 -10.24 -14.41 10.02
C LYS A 3 -9.63 -13.29 10.89
N GLY A 4 -10.19 -13.04 12.08
CA GLY A 4 -9.72 -11.99 12.98
C GLY A 4 -8.26 -12.11 13.42
N ARG A 5 -7.69 -13.34 13.47
CA ARG A 5 -6.26 -13.51 13.76
C ARG A 5 -5.36 -13.08 12.60
N LEU A 6 -5.80 -13.29 11.36
CA LEU A 6 -5.07 -12.82 10.18
C LEU A 6 -5.10 -11.29 10.11
N GLU A 7 -6.28 -10.72 10.34
CA GLU A 7 -6.50 -9.27 10.38
C GLU A 7 -5.61 -8.61 11.45
N ALA A 8 -5.68 -9.08 12.70
CA ALA A 8 -4.85 -8.56 13.78
C ALA A 8 -3.34 -8.69 13.50
N PHE A 9 -2.89 -9.80 12.90
CA PHE A 9 -1.50 -9.98 12.53
C PHE A 9 -1.07 -8.98 11.45
N SER A 10 -1.89 -8.81 10.40
CA SER A 10 -1.59 -7.88 9.30
C SER A 10 -1.57 -6.43 9.77
N ASP A 11 -2.53 -6.04 10.60
CA ASP A 11 -2.62 -4.70 11.19
C ASP A 11 -1.38 -4.41 12.05
N ALA A 12 -0.95 -5.37 12.87
CA ALA A 12 0.26 -5.24 13.68
C ALA A 12 1.52 -5.07 12.81
N VAL A 13 1.67 -5.86 11.74
CA VAL A 13 2.81 -5.73 10.83
C VAL A 13 2.82 -4.35 10.16
N ILE A 14 1.70 -3.90 9.59
CA ILE A 14 1.62 -2.61 8.90
C ILE A 14 1.86 -1.45 9.89
N ALA A 15 1.31 -1.52 11.10
CA ALA A 15 1.56 -0.51 12.14
C ALA A 15 3.04 -0.42 12.50
N VAL A 16 3.73 -1.55 12.63
CA VAL A 16 5.18 -1.58 12.89
C VAL A 16 5.95 -0.97 11.73
N LEU A 17 5.58 -1.26 10.47
CA LEU A 17 6.25 -0.67 9.29
C LEU A 17 6.14 0.85 9.28
N ILE A 18 4.96 1.39 9.60
CA ILE A 18 4.72 2.83 9.69
C ILE A 18 5.61 3.46 10.78
N THR A 19 5.71 2.81 11.93
CA THR A 19 6.50 3.34 13.06
C THR A 19 8.00 3.21 12.86
N ILE A 20 8.48 2.17 12.20
CA ILE A 20 9.90 2.02 11.86
C ILE A 20 10.36 3.12 10.91
N MET A 21 9.54 3.51 9.94
CA MET A 21 9.92 4.55 8.99
C MET A 21 10.25 5.89 9.66
N VAL A 22 9.66 6.22 10.81
CA VAL A 22 9.98 7.47 11.51
C VAL A 22 11.41 7.46 12.10
N LEU A 23 11.96 6.28 12.35
CA LEU A 23 13.33 6.14 12.88
C LEU A 23 14.39 6.44 11.81
N GLU A 24 14.01 6.41 10.53
CA GLU A 24 14.87 6.78 9.41
C GLU A 24 14.95 8.30 9.18
N LEU A 25 14.15 9.08 9.90
CA LEU A 25 14.21 10.55 9.83
C LEU A 25 15.45 11.07 10.57
N HIS A 26 16.26 11.84 9.88
CA HIS A 26 17.46 12.42 10.46
C HIS A 26 17.11 13.66 11.30
N ILE A 27 17.83 13.81 12.42
CA ILE A 27 17.76 15.04 13.21
C ILE A 27 18.58 16.11 12.46
N PRO A 28 17.99 17.28 12.13
CA PRO A 28 18.73 18.36 11.47
C PRO A 28 19.99 18.76 12.26
N ALA A 29 21.08 19.03 11.54
CA ALA A 29 22.36 19.39 12.17
C ALA A 29 22.36 20.80 12.80
N GLY A 30 21.34 21.61 12.51
CA GLY A 30 21.17 22.98 13.06
C GLY A 30 19.77 23.21 13.59
N THR A 31 19.52 24.42 14.13
CA THR A 31 18.23 24.79 14.73
C THR A 31 17.46 25.81 13.89
N ASP A 32 17.88 26.04 12.66
CA ASP A 32 17.29 27.01 11.74
C ASP A 32 16.49 26.33 10.61
N TRP A 33 15.73 27.12 9.87
CA TRP A 33 14.93 26.64 8.75
C TRP A 33 15.77 26.07 7.60
N HIS A 34 17.01 26.50 7.46
CA HIS A 34 17.93 26.01 6.46
C HIS A 34 18.34 24.55 6.76
N ALA A 35 18.68 24.25 8.00
CA ALA A 35 18.99 22.90 8.44
C ALA A 35 17.79 21.94 8.23
N LEU A 36 16.57 22.38 8.57
CA LEU A 36 15.35 21.61 8.29
C LEU A 36 15.12 21.40 6.78
N GLY A 37 15.43 22.41 5.96
CA GLY A 37 15.31 22.33 4.50
C GLY A 37 16.20 21.25 3.88
N HIS A 38 17.32 20.92 4.48
CA HIS A 38 18.19 19.83 4.03
C HIS A 38 17.55 18.46 4.20
N GLU A 39 16.72 18.28 5.23
CA GLU A 39 16.02 17.02 5.52
C GLU A 39 14.68 16.89 4.77
N LEU A 40 14.27 17.93 4.03
CA LEU A 40 12.99 17.93 3.33
C LEU A 40 12.80 16.74 2.36
N PRO A 41 13.80 16.30 1.57
CA PRO A 41 13.64 15.13 0.72
C PRO A 41 13.31 13.85 1.51
N VAL A 42 13.96 13.63 2.65
CA VAL A 42 13.72 12.47 3.53
C VAL A 42 12.32 12.56 4.12
N LEU A 43 11.92 13.73 4.61
CA LEU A 43 10.59 13.96 5.17
C LEU A 43 9.48 13.75 4.11
N LEU A 44 9.66 14.25 2.89
CA LEU A 44 8.68 14.06 1.81
C LEU A 44 8.56 12.59 1.38
N ALA A 45 9.68 11.86 1.29
CA ALA A 45 9.67 10.43 1.01
C ALA A 45 8.98 9.63 2.11
N TYR A 46 9.23 10.00 3.39
CA TYR A 46 8.52 9.43 4.53
C TYR A 46 7.01 9.65 4.41
N VAL A 47 6.56 10.89 4.17
CA VAL A 47 5.13 11.22 4.03
C VAL A 47 4.51 10.43 2.89
N LEU A 48 5.17 10.32 1.73
CA LEU A 48 4.69 9.53 0.61
C LEU A 48 4.51 8.05 0.98
N SER A 49 5.49 7.46 1.63
CA SER A 49 5.46 6.04 2.02
C SER A 49 4.47 5.77 3.15
N PHE A 50 4.31 6.73 4.08
CA PHE A 50 3.25 6.69 5.09
C PHE A 50 1.86 6.63 4.44
N VAL A 51 1.62 7.48 3.44
CA VAL A 51 0.35 7.49 2.68
C VAL A 51 0.15 6.15 1.98
N TYR A 52 1.17 5.57 1.37
CA TYR A 52 1.07 4.25 0.76
C TYR A 52 0.70 3.16 1.78
N LEU A 53 1.44 3.05 2.88
CA LEU A 53 1.16 2.04 3.90
C LEU A 53 -0.23 2.23 4.53
N GLY A 54 -0.63 3.47 4.81
CA GLY A 54 -1.97 3.79 5.30
C GLY A 54 -3.07 3.41 4.31
N THR A 55 -2.84 3.64 3.01
CA THR A 55 -3.76 3.24 1.95
C THR A 55 -3.86 1.72 1.82
N TYR A 56 -2.72 1.01 1.87
CA TYR A 56 -2.72 -0.46 1.89
C TYR A 56 -3.46 -1.01 3.10
N TRP A 57 -3.22 -0.46 4.30
CA TRP A 57 -3.92 -0.85 5.52
C TRP A 57 -5.43 -0.67 5.37
N ASN A 58 -5.88 0.50 4.94
CA ASN A 58 -7.32 0.80 4.78
C ASN A 58 -7.99 -0.15 3.78
N ASN A 59 -7.39 -0.33 2.60
CA ASN A 59 -7.93 -1.23 1.57
C ASN A 59 -7.89 -2.70 2.00
N HIS A 60 -6.84 -3.13 2.71
CA HIS A 60 -6.71 -4.47 3.28
C HIS A 60 -7.79 -4.74 4.32
N HIS A 61 -8.04 -3.80 5.22
CA HIS A 61 -9.11 -3.86 6.22
C HIS A 61 -10.47 -4.06 5.53
N HIS A 62 -10.82 -3.21 4.57
CA HIS A 62 -12.09 -3.32 3.84
C HIS A 62 -12.20 -4.64 3.06
N MET A 63 -11.13 -5.09 2.43
CA MET A 63 -11.11 -6.36 1.72
C MET A 63 -11.37 -7.55 2.66
N LEU A 64 -10.70 -7.60 3.81
CA LEU A 64 -10.94 -8.64 4.80
C LEU A 64 -12.33 -8.52 5.44
N ALA A 65 -12.84 -7.33 5.70
CA ALA A 65 -14.20 -7.13 6.20
C ALA A 65 -15.27 -7.75 5.28
N ALA A 66 -15.04 -7.68 3.96
CA ALA A 66 -15.98 -8.19 2.96
C ALA A 66 -15.99 -9.73 2.82
N VAL A 67 -14.99 -10.46 3.36
CA VAL A 67 -14.92 -11.93 3.25
C VAL A 67 -15.30 -12.62 4.56
N SER A 68 -15.94 -13.79 4.45
CA SER A 68 -16.41 -14.56 5.62
C SER A 68 -15.33 -15.49 6.19
N ARG A 69 -14.43 -16.01 5.35
CA ARG A 69 -13.39 -16.99 5.73
C ARG A 69 -12.14 -16.87 4.86
N VAL A 70 -11.01 -17.26 5.44
CA VAL A 70 -9.72 -17.31 4.74
C VAL A 70 -9.18 -18.73 4.77
N ASN A 71 -8.78 -19.26 3.61
CA ASN A 71 -8.15 -20.57 3.45
C ASN A 71 -6.60 -20.46 3.47
N GLY A 72 -5.91 -21.60 3.36
CA GLY A 72 -4.45 -21.64 3.34
C GLY A 72 -3.81 -20.84 2.21
N ALA A 73 -4.40 -20.82 1.02
CA ALA A 73 -3.91 -20.02 -0.09
C ALA A 73 -4.02 -18.51 0.20
N GLY A 74 -5.12 -18.08 0.83
CA GLY A 74 -5.29 -16.69 1.28
C GLY A 74 -4.25 -16.28 2.32
N LEU A 75 -3.87 -17.20 3.24
CA LEU A 75 -2.80 -16.92 4.22
C LEU A 75 -1.45 -16.66 3.53
N TRP A 76 -1.06 -17.50 2.58
CA TRP A 76 0.18 -17.32 1.84
C TRP A 76 0.17 -16.07 0.95
N ALA A 77 -0.96 -15.78 0.30
CA ALA A 77 -1.13 -14.56 -0.48
C ALA A 77 -1.03 -13.30 0.40
N ASN A 78 -1.57 -13.35 1.62
CA ASN A 78 -1.42 -12.26 2.59
C ASN A 78 0.04 -12.07 3.04
N LEU A 79 0.75 -13.16 3.37
CA LEU A 79 2.17 -13.08 3.71
C LEU A 79 3.02 -12.55 2.56
N HIS A 80 2.68 -12.90 1.32
CA HIS A 80 3.33 -12.37 0.13
C HIS A 80 3.15 -10.86 0.00
N LEU A 81 1.93 -10.34 0.26
CA LEU A 81 1.69 -8.90 0.32
C LEU A 81 2.52 -8.24 1.43
N LEU A 82 2.45 -8.77 2.66
CA LEU A 82 3.18 -8.21 3.81
C LEU A 82 4.69 -8.21 3.59
N PHE A 83 5.23 -9.22 2.88
CA PHE A 83 6.65 -9.24 2.49
C PHE A 83 7.02 -8.01 1.65
N TRP A 84 6.25 -7.70 0.58
CA TRP A 84 6.56 -6.53 -0.24
C TRP A 84 6.36 -5.22 0.50
N LEU A 85 5.34 -5.12 1.34
CA LEU A 85 5.13 -3.94 2.18
C LEU A 85 6.30 -3.74 3.16
N SER A 86 6.89 -4.82 3.68
CA SER A 86 8.01 -4.73 4.63
C SER A 86 9.31 -4.17 4.02
N LEU A 87 9.43 -4.12 2.70
CA LEU A 87 10.55 -3.51 2.00
C LEU A 87 10.38 -1.99 1.76
N ILE A 88 9.18 -1.44 1.98
CA ILE A 88 8.92 -0.02 1.77
C ILE A 88 9.81 0.86 2.66
N PRO A 89 9.97 0.63 3.98
CA PRO A 89 10.86 1.44 4.82
C PRO A 89 12.29 1.52 4.27
N PHE A 90 12.89 0.37 3.96
CA PHE A 90 14.24 0.30 3.41
C PHE A 90 14.38 1.08 2.10
N THR A 91 13.47 0.86 1.14
CA THR A 91 13.56 1.53 -0.17
C THR A 91 13.26 3.02 -0.09
N THR A 92 12.42 3.44 0.86
CA THR A 92 12.16 4.84 1.17
C THR A 92 13.42 5.54 1.65
N ALA A 93 14.09 4.98 2.65
CA ALA A 93 15.34 5.50 3.19
C ALA A 93 16.40 5.60 2.09
N TRP A 94 16.64 4.50 1.37
CA TRP A 94 17.66 4.47 0.30
C TRP A 94 17.39 5.49 -0.82
N MET A 95 16.15 5.66 -1.23
CA MET A 95 15.76 6.61 -2.27
C MET A 95 15.96 8.07 -1.82
N SER A 96 15.63 8.39 -0.57
CA SER A 96 15.59 9.76 -0.08
C SER A 96 16.95 10.29 0.37
N GLU A 97 17.82 9.43 0.95
CA GLU A 97 19.14 9.79 1.46
C GLU A 97 20.04 10.44 0.37
N HIS A 98 19.91 10.00 -0.86
CA HIS A 98 20.67 10.48 -2.01
C HIS A 98 19.86 11.42 -2.93
N ARG A 99 18.75 11.98 -2.45
CA ARG A 99 17.88 12.91 -3.19
C ARG A 99 17.33 12.32 -4.50
N PHE A 100 16.74 11.13 -4.41
CA PHE A 100 16.00 10.46 -5.47
C PHE A 100 16.84 10.09 -6.72
N PRO A 101 17.96 9.38 -6.57
CA PRO A 101 18.73 8.93 -7.71
C PRO A 101 18.01 7.81 -8.46
N THR A 102 18.39 7.59 -9.71
CA THR A 102 17.76 6.66 -10.65
C THR A 102 17.49 5.27 -10.06
N ILE A 103 18.53 4.57 -9.60
CA ILE A 103 18.41 3.16 -9.18
C ILE A 103 17.56 3.01 -7.90
N PRO A 104 17.82 3.72 -6.79
CA PRO A 104 16.98 3.63 -5.61
C PRO A 104 15.51 3.98 -5.88
N THR A 105 15.25 5.01 -6.70
CA THR A 105 13.88 5.40 -7.08
C THR A 105 13.19 4.33 -7.92
N ALA A 106 13.91 3.70 -8.85
CA ALA A 106 13.39 2.57 -9.62
C ALA A 106 13.09 1.35 -8.73
N VAL A 107 13.99 1.03 -7.77
CA VAL A 107 13.79 -0.09 -6.83
C VAL A 107 12.59 0.18 -5.92
N TYR A 108 12.41 1.40 -5.43
CA TYR A 108 11.19 1.78 -4.71
C TYR A 108 9.94 1.53 -5.55
N GLY A 109 9.95 1.94 -6.82
CA GLY A 109 8.85 1.66 -7.75
C GLY A 109 8.61 0.17 -7.98
N ILE A 110 9.67 -0.66 -8.08
CA ILE A 110 9.55 -2.12 -8.19
C ILE A 110 8.87 -2.70 -6.95
N VAL A 111 9.20 -2.23 -5.75
CA VAL A 111 8.56 -2.69 -4.51
C VAL A 111 7.08 -2.30 -4.50
N LEU A 112 6.73 -1.07 -4.89
CA LEU A 112 5.32 -0.64 -5.00
C LEU A 112 4.55 -1.46 -6.05
N PHE A 113 5.15 -1.71 -7.20
CA PHE A 113 4.57 -2.57 -8.25
C PHE A 113 4.32 -3.99 -7.73
N ALA A 114 5.32 -4.59 -7.09
CA ALA A 114 5.22 -5.94 -6.56
C ALA A 114 4.19 -6.04 -5.42
N ALA A 115 4.08 -5.02 -4.57
CA ALA A 115 3.03 -4.92 -3.56
C ALA A 115 1.63 -4.82 -4.20
N ALA A 116 1.47 -4.04 -5.29
CA ALA A 116 0.20 -3.96 -6.02
C ALA A 116 -0.17 -5.32 -6.65
N VAL A 117 0.78 -6.01 -7.26
CA VAL A 117 0.56 -7.37 -7.81
C VAL A 117 0.20 -8.34 -6.69
N ALA A 118 0.91 -8.32 -5.56
CA ALA A 118 0.62 -9.17 -4.41
C ALA A 118 -0.78 -8.89 -3.83
N TYR A 119 -1.21 -7.63 -3.81
CA TYR A 119 -2.57 -7.24 -3.41
C TYR A 119 -3.62 -7.83 -4.35
N LEU A 120 -3.42 -7.75 -5.67
CA LEU A 120 -4.31 -8.36 -6.67
C LEU A 120 -4.35 -9.89 -6.54
N ILE A 121 -3.23 -10.54 -6.22
CA ILE A 121 -3.17 -11.99 -5.95
C ILE A 121 -4.00 -12.32 -4.70
N LEU A 122 -3.83 -11.58 -3.61
CA LEU A 122 -4.60 -11.78 -2.38
C LEU A 122 -6.11 -11.60 -2.68
N GLN A 123 -6.49 -10.52 -3.30
CA GLN A 123 -7.87 -10.20 -3.69
C GLN A 123 -8.49 -11.34 -4.52
N THR A 124 -7.82 -11.78 -5.58
CA THR A 124 -8.34 -12.85 -6.45
C THR A 124 -8.42 -14.19 -5.72
N THR A 125 -7.48 -14.47 -4.82
CA THR A 125 -7.46 -15.68 -4.00
C THR A 125 -8.64 -15.71 -3.03
N LEU A 126 -8.94 -14.59 -2.38
CA LEU A 126 -10.08 -14.46 -1.47
C LEU A 126 -11.42 -14.59 -2.20
N ILE A 127 -11.56 -13.94 -3.36
CA ILE A 127 -12.76 -14.07 -4.22
C ILE A 127 -13.01 -15.53 -4.63
N ARG A 128 -11.94 -16.24 -5.04
CA ARG A 128 -12.04 -17.66 -5.42
C ARG A 128 -12.42 -18.56 -4.23
N ALA A 129 -11.94 -18.24 -3.04
CA ALA A 129 -12.26 -19.01 -1.83
C ALA A 129 -13.73 -18.87 -1.41
N GLU A 130 -14.39 -17.76 -1.69
CA GLU A 130 -15.82 -17.54 -1.43
C GLU A 130 -16.73 -18.06 -2.53
N GLY A 131 -16.24 -18.22 -3.78
CA GLY A 131 -16.98 -18.71 -4.91
C GLY A 131 -17.89 -17.66 -5.58
N GLU A 132 -19.04 -18.12 -6.15
CA GLU A 132 -19.93 -17.27 -6.95
C GLU A 132 -20.63 -16.16 -6.14
N HIS A 133 -20.84 -16.39 -4.86
CA HIS A 133 -21.55 -15.46 -3.95
C HIS A 133 -20.59 -14.49 -3.23
N SER A 134 -19.38 -14.30 -3.75
CA SER A 134 -18.39 -13.40 -3.13
C SER A 134 -18.88 -11.95 -3.08
N ARG A 135 -19.11 -11.45 -1.87
CA ARG A 135 -19.45 -10.04 -1.62
C ARG A 135 -18.31 -9.13 -2.12
N LEU A 136 -17.07 -9.58 -1.96
CA LEU A 136 -15.89 -8.87 -2.43
C LEU A 136 -15.88 -8.70 -3.95
N ARG A 137 -16.29 -9.73 -4.72
CA ARG A 137 -16.43 -9.62 -6.19
C ARG A 137 -17.43 -8.56 -6.59
N VAL A 138 -18.58 -8.50 -5.92
CA VAL A 138 -19.63 -7.52 -6.20
C VAL A 138 -19.16 -6.11 -5.88
N ALA A 139 -18.50 -5.91 -4.74
CA ALA A 139 -18.01 -4.60 -4.30
C ALA A 139 -16.90 -4.03 -5.23
N LEU A 140 -16.02 -4.87 -5.73
CA LEU A 140 -14.88 -4.45 -6.56
C LEU A 140 -15.22 -4.24 -8.04
N GLY A 141 -16.22 -4.97 -8.55
CA GLY A 141 -16.58 -4.91 -9.96
C GLY A 141 -15.39 -5.24 -10.89
N SER A 142 -15.04 -4.33 -11.80
CA SER A 142 -13.94 -4.53 -12.77
C SER A 142 -12.55 -4.20 -12.24
N ASP A 143 -12.44 -3.65 -11.03
CA ASP A 143 -11.18 -3.16 -10.41
C ASP A 143 -10.23 -2.43 -11.39
N VAL A 144 -10.80 -1.46 -12.11
CA VAL A 144 -10.04 -0.65 -13.08
C VAL A 144 -8.96 0.15 -12.38
N LYS A 145 -9.24 0.67 -11.17
CA LYS A 145 -8.31 1.49 -10.39
C LYS A 145 -7.04 0.71 -10.05
N GLY A 146 -7.15 -0.52 -9.56
CA GLY A 146 -6.00 -1.37 -9.24
C GLY A 146 -5.16 -1.72 -10.47
N LYS A 147 -5.81 -2.07 -11.60
CA LYS A 147 -5.12 -2.40 -12.86
C LYS A 147 -4.37 -1.21 -13.45
N VAL A 148 -5.01 -0.04 -13.50
CA VAL A 148 -4.38 1.20 -13.99
C VAL A 148 -3.20 1.60 -13.10
N THR A 149 -3.34 1.48 -11.79
CA THR A 149 -2.26 1.74 -10.84
C THR A 149 -1.05 0.85 -11.10
N THR A 150 -1.27 -0.45 -11.30
CA THR A 150 -0.19 -1.39 -11.60
C THR A 150 0.56 -0.99 -12.89
N LEU A 151 -0.16 -0.54 -13.92
CA LEU A 151 0.44 -0.03 -15.15
C LEU A 151 1.22 1.28 -14.91
N LEU A 152 0.68 2.20 -14.10
CA LEU A 152 1.35 3.45 -13.76
C LEU A 152 2.68 3.22 -13.03
N TYR A 153 2.79 2.20 -12.18
CA TYR A 153 4.07 1.84 -11.57
C TYR A 153 5.11 1.41 -12.62
N CYS A 154 4.73 0.68 -13.68
CA CYS A 154 5.65 0.37 -14.76
C CYS A 154 6.18 1.64 -15.45
N PHE A 155 5.33 2.63 -15.69
CA PHE A 155 5.75 3.93 -16.23
C PHE A 155 6.65 4.69 -15.23
N GLY A 156 6.32 4.69 -13.94
CA GLY A 156 7.15 5.31 -12.91
C GLY A 156 8.55 4.71 -12.84
N ILE A 157 8.65 3.37 -12.92
CA ILE A 157 9.93 2.67 -12.98
C ILE A 157 10.71 3.07 -14.24
N ALA A 158 10.07 3.06 -15.41
CA ALA A 158 10.72 3.45 -16.67
C ALA A 158 11.20 4.92 -16.65
N PHE A 159 10.38 5.84 -16.15
CA PHE A 159 10.74 7.25 -16.02
C PHE A 159 11.84 7.49 -14.99
N SER A 160 11.98 6.65 -13.95
CA SER A 160 13.10 6.71 -13.02
C SER A 160 14.45 6.53 -13.71
N PHE A 161 14.51 5.78 -14.81
CA PHE A 161 15.74 5.60 -15.60
C PHE A 161 16.06 6.80 -16.50
N VAL A 162 15.09 7.68 -16.75
CA VAL A 162 15.34 8.97 -17.43
C VAL A 162 15.81 9.99 -16.41
N GLU A 163 15.06 10.14 -15.32
CA GLU A 163 15.37 11.05 -14.21
C GLU A 163 14.58 10.58 -12.96
N GLY A 164 15.24 10.41 -11.81
CA GLY A 164 14.60 9.90 -10.59
C GLY A 164 13.38 10.71 -10.15
N TRP A 165 13.42 12.04 -10.32
CA TRP A 165 12.28 12.91 -9.99
C TRP A 165 11.05 12.67 -10.85
N LEU A 166 11.20 12.23 -12.09
CA LEU A 166 10.07 11.88 -12.95
C LEU A 166 9.38 10.61 -12.43
N GLY A 167 10.16 9.60 -12.03
CA GLY A 167 9.60 8.41 -11.40
C GLY A 167 8.86 8.74 -10.11
N LEU A 168 9.48 9.55 -9.23
CA LEU A 168 8.86 10.01 -7.99
C LEU A 168 7.55 10.75 -8.25
N ALA A 169 7.49 11.63 -9.25
CA ALA A 169 6.27 12.36 -9.60
C ALA A 169 5.12 11.41 -9.98
N VAL A 170 5.40 10.32 -10.70
CA VAL A 170 4.38 9.30 -11.00
C VAL A 170 3.91 8.60 -9.71
N TYR A 171 4.83 8.24 -8.80
CA TYR A 171 4.44 7.60 -7.53
C TYR A 171 3.60 8.54 -6.66
N VAL A 172 3.94 9.82 -6.61
CA VAL A 172 3.11 10.83 -5.91
C VAL A 172 1.72 10.91 -6.56
N ALA A 173 1.63 10.97 -7.88
CA ALA A 173 0.34 11.02 -8.58
C ALA A 173 -0.52 9.79 -8.26
N VAL A 174 0.07 8.59 -8.22
CA VAL A 174 -0.63 7.36 -7.83
C VAL A 174 -1.11 7.44 -6.37
N ALA A 175 -0.27 7.92 -5.44
CA ALA A 175 -0.66 8.08 -4.04
C ALA A 175 -1.86 9.03 -3.90
N LEU A 176 -1.86 10.15 -4.62
CA LEU A 176 -2.98 11.12 -4.60
C LEU A 176 -4.28 10.50 -5.14
N VAL A 177 -4.22 9.69 -6.20
CA VAL A 177 -5.38 8.95 -6.71
C VAL A 177 -5.96 8.01 -5.66
N TRP A 178 -5.11 7.38 -4.85
CA TRP A 178 -5.55 6.43 -3.82
C TRP A 178 -6.01 7.09 -2.52
N LEU A 179 -5.63 8.34 -2.26
CA LEU A 179 -6.18 9.12 -1.14
C LEU A 179 -7.69 9.40 -1.28
N VAL A 180 -8.21 9.39 -2.52
CA VAL A 180 -9.66 9.49 -2.74
C VAL A 180 -10.27 8.10 -2.59
N PRO A 181 -11.07 7.84 -1.53
CA PRO A 181 -11.72 6.55 -1.33
C PRO A 181 -12.59 6.18 -2.54
N ASP A 182 -12.70 4.88 -2.84
CA ASP A 182 -13.66 4.44 -3.83
C ASP A 182 -15.07 4.38 -3.21
N PRO A 183 -16.00 5.28 -3.62
CA PRO A 183 -17.34 5.36 -3.01
C PRO A 183 -18.16 4.06 -3.18
N ARG A 184 -17.72 3.16 -4.08
CA ARG A 184 -18.41 1.90 -4.36
C ARG A 184 -18.21 0.90 -3.23
N VAL A 185 -16.99 0.82 -2.69
CA VAL A 185 -16.68 -0.09 -1.57
C VAL A 185 -17.40 0.36 -0.28
N GLU A 186 -17.41 1.66 -0.03
CA GLU A 186 -18.04 2.24 1.17
C GLU A 186 -19.56 2.06 1.20
N ARG A 187 -20.24 2.23 0.06
CA ARG A 187 -21.71 2.06 -0.02
C ARG A 187 -22.17 0.62 0.21
N HIS A 188 -21.42 -0.37 -0.22
CA HIS A 188 -21.79 -1.79 -0.04
C HIS A 188 -21.57 -2.29 1.39
N LEU A 189 -20.67 -1.65 2.16
CA LEU A 189 -20.44 -1.99 3.56
C LEU A 189 -21.46 -1.35 4.50
N THR A 190 -22.00 -0.16 4.13
CA THR A 190 -22.99 0.57 4.95
C THR A 190 -24.43 0.05 4.76
N THR A 191 -24.72 -0.67 3.67
CA THR A 191 -26.06 -1.21 3.37
C THR A 191 -26.26 -2.67 3.81
N ALA A 192 -25.30 -3.29 4.50
CA ALA A 192 -25.53 -4.60 5.10
C ALA A 192 -26.54 -4.48 6.26
N PRO A 193 -27.69 -5.23 6.26
CA PRO A 193 -28.61 -5.23 7.38
C PRO A 193 -27.87 -5.69 8.64
N ALA A 194 -28.04 -4.97 9.74
CA ALA A 194 -27.60 -5.41 11.06
C ALA A 194 -28.18 -6.82 11.32
N GLU A 195 -27.33 -7.79 11.63
CA GLU A 195 -27.82 -9.09 12.07
C GLU A 195 -28.69 -8.88 13.32
N PRO A 196 -29.87 -9.53 13.41
CA PRO A 196 -30.67 -9.47 14.62
C PRO A 196 -29.86 -10.07 15.77
N SER A 197 -29.70 -9.28 16.83
CA SER A 197 -29.13 -9.70 18.09
C SER A 197 -29.98 -10.82 18.68
N GLU A 198 -29.49 -12.05 18.70
CA GLU A 198 -29.99 -13.12 19.57
C GLU A 198 -29.42 -12.99 20.97
#